data_e12207dff418f2f60fada7ce13144420
#
_entry.id   e12207dff418f2f60fada7ce13144420
#
_cell.length_a   1.000
_cell.length_b   1.000
_cell.length_c   1.000
_cell.angle_alpha   90.00
_cell.angle_beta   90.00
_cell.angle_gamma   90.00
#
_symmetry.space_group_name_H-M   'P 1'
#
loop_
_entity.id
_entity.type
_entity.pdbx_description
1 polymer ?
#
loop_
_entity_poly.entity_id
_entity_poly.type
_entity_poly.pdbx_seq_one_letter_code
_entity_poly.pdbx_strand_id
1 'polypeptide(L)'
;VLAIDSRSLIAANNLAYLYAQAAENLDRALALAQTAVEQAPDSPQVRDTLGWVYYQKNLAGLAVATFKEAVAKNASSPNYHYHLGLAYLKNGNRAEARAALEHVLKLNPAFPAAADVRRALATIEG
;
A
#
# COMPACT_ATOMS: atom_id res chain seq x y z
N VAL A 1 26.71 -7.83 12.56
CA VAL A 1 25.35 -7.70 12.03
C VAL A 1 24.44 -8.60 12.83
N LEU A 2 23.46 -8.00 13.45
CA LEU A 2 22.48 -8.76 14.20
C LEU A 2 21.57 -9.51 13.24
N ALA A 3 21.43 -10.80 13.46
CA ALA A 3 20.43 -11.58 12.75
C ALA A 3 19.06 -11.05 13.15
N ILE A 4 18.23 -10.77 12.14
CA ILE A 4 16.91 -10.22 12.40
C ILE A 4 15.99 -11.37 12.75
N ASP A 5 15.42 -11.31 13.93
CA ASP A 5 14.37 -12.23 14.32
C ASP A 5 13.15 -11.96 13.44
N SER A 6 12.70 -12.96 12.70
CA SER A 6 11.53 -12.83 11.84
C SER A 6 10.28 -12.40 12.61
N ARG A 7 10.19 -12.76 13.88
CA ARG A 7 9.09 -12.34 14.73
C ARG A 7 9.14 -10.84 14.99
N SER A 8 10.35 -10.28 15.21
CA SER A 8 10.52 -8.84 15.40
C SER A 8 10.18 -8.09 14.14
N LEU A 9 10.56 -8.61 12.99
CA LEU A 9 10.22 -8.02 11.70
C LEU A 9 8.71 -8.00 11.49
N ILE A 10 8.04 -9.12 11.72
CA ILE A 10 6.59 -9.22 11.59
C ILE A 10 5.90 -8.27 12.56
N ALA A 11 6.35 -8.23 13.82
CA ALA A 11 5.76 -7.35 14.83
C ALA A 11 5.92 -5.89 14.46
N ALA A 12 7.10 -5.49 13.99
CA ALA A 12 7.35 -4.10 13.58
C ALA A 12 6.49 -3.71 12.38
N ASN A 13 6.38 -4.60 11.40
CA ASN A 13 5.55 -4.36 10.22
C ASN A 13 4.08 -4.24 10.61
N ASN A 14 3.59 -5.13 11.48
CA ASN A 14 2.21 -5.09 11.93
C ASN A 14 1.92 -3.82 12.73
N LEU A 15 2.83 -3.40 13.58
CA LEU A 15 2.66 -2.17 14.36
C LEU A 15 2.62 -0.95 13.45
N ALA A 16 3.53 -0.89 12.46
CA ALA A 16 3.54 0.20 11.49
C ALA A 16 2.20 0.26 10.73
N TYR A 17 1.70 -0.90 10.31
CA TYR A 17 0.42 -0.98 9.61
C TYR A 17 -0.73 -0.48 10.49
N LEU A 18 -0.76 -0.91 11.75
CA LEU A 18 -1.82 -0.49 12.69
C LEU A 18 -1.79 1.01 12.94
N TYR A 19 -0.61 1.59 13.12
CA TYR A 19 -0.48 3.04 13.27
C TYR A 19 -0.98 3.76 12.01
N ALA A 20 -0.60 3.27 10.83
CA ALA A 20 -1.04 3.86 9.58
C ALA A 20 -2.55 3.76 9.41
N GLN A 21 -3.12 2.61 9.76
CA GLN A 21 -4.56 2.38 9.65
C GLN A 21 -5.35 3.34 10.55
N ALA A 22 -4.83 3.62 11.75
CA ALA A 22 -5.43 4.55 12.69
C ALA A 22 -5.04 6.02 12.40
N ALA A 23 -4.14 6.25 11.46
CA ALA A 23 -3.54 7.55 11.16
C ALA A 23 -2.93 8.20 12.41
N GLU A 24 -2.30 7.39 13.25
CA GLU A 24 -1.67 7.81 14.50
C GLU A 24 -0.19 7.42 14.50
N ASN A 25 0.63 8.21 15.22
CA ASN A 25 2.06 7.92 15.39
C ASN A 25 2.75 7.67 14.04
N LEU A 26 2.40 8.47 13.04
CA LEU A 26 2.86 8.22 11.66
C LEU A 26 4.37 8.34 11.51
N ASP A 27 5.04 9.20 12.28
CA ASP A 27 6.50 9.29 12.22
C ASP A 27 7.16 8.01 12.74
N ARG A 28 6.62 7.44 13.82
CA ARG A 28 7.09 6.16 14.34
C ARG A 28 6.77 5.02 13.35
N ALA A 29 5.57 5.05 12.78
CA ALA A 29 5.18 4.08 11.76
C ALA A 29 6.14 4.12 10.58
N LEU A 30 6.54 5.32 10.14
CA LEU A 30 7.48 5.47 9.05
C LEU A 30 8.84 4.86 9.39
N ALA A 31 9.37 5.14 10.58
CA ALA A 31 10.65 4.56 11.01
C ALA A 31 10.58 3.03 11.05
N LEU A 32 9.50 2.47 11.60
CA LEU A 32 9.33 1.03 11.67
C LEU A 32 9.22 0.41 10.27
N ALA A 33 8.44 1.03 9.39
CA ALA A 33 8.24 0.52 8.04
C ALA A 33 9.52 0.60 7.20
N GLN A 34 10.29 1.69 7.32
CA GLN A 34 11.56 1.83 6.63
C GLN A 34 12.56 0.78 7.09
N THR A 35 12.62 0.53 8.40
CA THR A 35 13.48 -0.52 8.95
C THR A 35 13.06 -1.88 8.40
N ALA A 36 11.76 -2.17 8.33
CA ALA A 36 11.27 -3.44 7.79
C ALA A 36 11.68 -3.63 6.33
N VAL A 37 11.62 -2.57 5.51
CA VAL A 37 12.06 -2.63 4.11
C VAL A 37 13.56 -2.89 4.02
N GLU A 38 14.37 -2.26 4.87
CA GLU A 38 15.82 -2.49 4.89
C GLU A 38 16.14 -3.94 5.23
N GLN A 39 15.37 -4.54 6.13
CA GLN A 39 15.59 -5.89 6.61
C GLN A 39 15.02 -6.95 5.67
N ALA A 40 13.99 -6.63 4.91
CA ALA A 40 13.34 -7.55 3.99
C ALA A 40 13.04 -6.86 2.65
N PRO A 41 14.09 -6.46 1.91
CA PRO A 41 13.89 -5.64 0.70
C PRO A 41 13.11 -6.34 -0.41
N ASP A 42 13.03 -7.67 -0.39
CA ASP A 42 12.30 -8.42 -1.41
C ASP A 42 10.85 -8.74 -1.01
N SER A 43 10.43 -8.33 0.18
CA SER A 43 9.07 -8.59 0.65
C SER A 43 8.10 -7.54 0.11
N PRO A 44 7.09 -7.92 -0.70
CA PRO A 44 6.08 -6.96 -1.12
C PRO A 44 5.25 -6.45 0.04
N GLN A 45 5.05 -7.27 1.07
CA GLN A 45 4.23 -6.91 2.22
C GLN A 45 4.81 -5.72 2.99
N VAL A 46 6.12 -5.70 3.23
CA VAL A 46 6.72 -4.56 3.95
C VAL A 46 6.69 -3.31 3.10
N ARG A 47 6.82 -3.43 1.78
CA ARG A 47 6.70 -2.28 0.88
C ARG A 47 5.28 -1.74 0.85
N ASP A 48 4.29 -2.61 0.86
CA ASP A 48 2.89 -2.18 0.93
C ASP A 48 2.61 -1.42 2.23
N THR A 49 3.13 -1.91 3.35
CA THR A 49 3.01 -1.20 4.63
C THR A 49 3.65 0.18 4.57
N LEU A 50 4.86 0.27 4.01
CA LEU A 50 5.54 1.56 3.86
C LEU A 50 4.74 2.50 2.97
N GLY A 51 4.21 2.00 1.86
CA GLY A 51 3.36 2.80 0.98
C GLY A 51 2.13 3.33 1.70
N TRP A 52 1.52 2.49 2.55
CA TRP A 52 0.35 2.90 3.31
C TRP A 52 0.68 4.00 4.33
N VAL A 53 1.85 3.93 4.97
CA VAL A 53 2.32 5.00 5.86
C VAL A 53 2.50 6.30 5.08
N TYR A 54 3.15 6.25 3.92
CA TYR A 54 3.30 7.45 3.09
C TYR A 54 1.94 8.01 2.68
N TYR A 55 1.01 7.15 2.30
CA TYR A 55 -0.34 7.56 1.92
C TYR A 55 -1.01 8.34 3.06
N GLN A 56 -0.94 7.81 4.28
CA GLN A 56 -1.57 8.46 5.44
C GLN A 56 -0.86 9.75 5.84
N LYS A 57 0.43 9.88 5.53
CA LYS A 57 1.18 11.12 5.75
C LYS A 57 0.95 12.16 4.65
N ASN A 58 0.06 11.87 3.69
CA ASN A 58 -0.22 12.73 2.54
C ASN A 58 0.97 12.90 1.60
N LEU A 59 1.85 11.91 1.56
CA LEU A 59 2.99 11.85 0.65
C LEU A 59 2.62 10.95 -0.52
N ALA A 60 1.63 11.37 -1.30
CA ALA A 60 1.01 10.53 -2.33
C ALA A 60 1.99 10.06 -3.40
N GLY A 61 2.92 10.93 -3.83
CA GLY A 61 3.92 10.55 -4.82
C GLY A 61 4.83 9.43 -4.34
N LEU A 62 5.28 9.50 -3.08
CA LEU A 62 6.08 8.44 -2.47
C LEU A 62 5.27 7.17 -2.28
N ALA A 63 3.98 7.30 -1.93
CA ALA A 63 3.09 6.15 -1.81
C ALA A 63 2.95 5.44 -3.16
N VAL A 64 2.73 6.18 -4.25
CA VAL A 64 2.65 5.60 -5.59
C VAL A 64 3.91 4.80 -5.91
N ALA A 65 5.08 5.40 -5.74
CA ALA A 65 6.35 4.74 -6.06
C ALA A 65 6.52 3.46 -5.25
N THR A 66 6.19 3.51 -3.96
CA THR A 66 6.38 2.37 -3.06
C THR A 66 5.38 1.25 -3.35
N PHE A 67 4.11 1.59 -3.59
CA PHE A 67 3.11 0.58 -3.96
C PHE A 67 3.42 -0.07 -5.32
N LYS A 68 3.98 0.69 -6.26
CA LYS A 68 4.43 0.11 -7.54
C LYS A 68 5.48 -0.96 -7.32
N GLU A 69 6.39 -0.76 -6.36
CA GLU A 69 7.39 -1.77 -6.02
C GLU A 69 6.73 -3.03 -5.44
N ALA A 70 5.70 -2.87 -4.60
CA ALA A 70 4.97 -4.02 -4.05
C ALA A 70 4.28 -4.81 -5.16
N VAL A 71 3.61 -4.10 -6.08
CA VAL A 71 2.95 -4.73 -7.24
C VAL A 71 3.96 -5.46 -8.12
N ALA A 72 5.14 -4.86 -8.34
CA ALA A 72 6.17 -5.49 -9.16
C ALA A 72 6.63 -6.84 -8.56
N LYS A 73 6.61 -6.94 -7.24
CA LYS A 73 7.02 -8.19 -6.55
C LYS A 73 5.89 -9.21 -6.44
N ASN A 74 4.63 -8.75 -6.44
CA ASN A 74 3.47 -9.65 -6.43
C ASN A 74 2.31 -9.01 -7.17
N ALA A 75 2.30 -9.17 -8.48
CA ALA A 75 1.31 -8.55 -9.36
C ALA A 75 -0.08 -9.17 -9.23
N SER A 76 -0.22 -10.31 -8.56
CA SER A 76 -1.50 -10.99 -8.43
C SER A 76 -2.27 -10.64 -7.15
N SER A 77 -1.76 -9.73 -6.32
CA SER A 77 -2.44 -9.31 -5.11
C SER A 77 -3.44 -8.19 -5.38
N PRO A 78 -4.74 -8.42 -5.20
CA PRO A 78 -5.73 -7.35 -5.36
C PRO A 78 -5.49 -6.20 -4.38
N ASN A 79 -5.07 -6.50 -3.14
CA ASN A 79 -4.80 -5.48 -2.14
C ASN A 79 -3.74 -4.48 -2.59
N TYR A 80 -2.66 -4.96 -3.22
CA TYR A 80 -1.57 -4.08 -3.65
C TYR A 80 -2.04 -3.17 -4.78
N HIS A 81 -2.82 -3.69 -5.72
CA HIS A 81 -3.40 -2.87 -6.79
C HIS A 81 -4.41 -1.87 -6.24
N TYR A 82 -5.19 -2.26 -5.23
CA TYR A 82 -6.15 -1.37 -4.59
C TYR A 82 -5.43 -0.19 -3.92
N HIS A 83 -4.42 -0.47 -3.13
CA HIS A 83 -3.63 0.59 -2.47
C HIS A 83 -2.96 1.51 -3.50
N LEU A 84 -2.42 0.92 -4.56
CA LEU A 84 -1.81 1.70 -5.65
C LEU A 84 -2.86 2.61 -6.30
N GLY A 85 -4.04 2.08 -6.57
CA GLY A 85 -5.14 2.87 -7.15
C GLY A 85 -5.52 4.05 -6.27
N LEU A 86 -5.63 3.84 -4.97
CA LEU A 86 -5.93 4.92 -4.01
C LEU A 86 -4.82 5.99 -4.01
N ALA A 87 -3.56 5.55 -4.06
CA ALA A 87 -2.43 6.47 -4.08
C ALA A 87 -2.41 7.29 -5.38
N TYR A 88 -2.69 6.66 -6.51
CA TYR A 88 -2.80 7.38 -7.78
C TYR A 88 -3.90 8.45 -7.72
N LEU A 89 -5.08 8.11 -7.16
CA LEU A 89 -6.16 9.09 -7.01
C LEU A 89 -5.73 10.27 -6.17
N LYS A 90 -5.10 10.02 -5.04
CA LYS A 90 -4.64 11.06 -4.14
C LYS A 90 -3.59 11.94 -4.79
N ASN A 91 -2.79 11.35 -5.68
CA ASN A 91 -1.72 12.05 -6.39
C ASN A 91 -2.22 12.76 -7.67
N GLY A 92 -3.48 12.60 -8.03
CA GLY A 92 -4.05 13.23 -9.22
C GLY A 92 -3.87 12.45 -10.51
N ASN A 93 -3.38 11.22 -10.45
CA ASN A 93 -3.14 10.37 -11.61
C ASN A 93 -4.40 9.55 -11.93
N ARG A 94 -5.40 10.19 -12.53
CA ARG A 94 -6.73 9.60 -12.71
C ARG A 94 -6.73 8.39 -13.66
N ALA A 95 -6.01 8.48 -14.78
CA ALA A 95 -5.96 7.38 -15.75
C ALA A 95 -5.29 6.13 -15.16
N GLU A 96 -4.18 6.33 -14.47
CA GLU A 96 -3.46 5.22 -13.82
C GLU A 96 -4.29 4.63 -12.69
N ALA A 97 -5.00 5.49 -11.92
CA ALA A 97 -5.89 5.04 -10.86
C ALA A 97 -6.98 4.15 -11.43
N ARG A 98 -7.59 4.55 -12.54
CA ARG A 98 -8.63 3.74 -13.20
C ARG A 98 -8.09 2.36 -13.55
N ALA A 99 -6.93 2.31 -14.20
CA ALA A 99 -6.33 1.04 -14.62
C ALA A 99 -6.07 0.12 -13.41
N ALA A 100 -5.51 0.68 -12.34
CA ALA A 100 -5.21 -0.11 -11.13
C ALA A 100 -6.48 -0.63 -10.48
N LEU A 101 -7.50 0.22 -10.33
CA LEU A 101 -8.76 -0.17 -9.69
C LEU A 101 -9.55 -1.18 -10.52
N GLU A 102 -9.57 -1.03 -11.84
CA GLU A 102 -10.20 -2.02 -12.72
C GLU A 102 -9.49 -3.36 -12.60
N HIS A 103 -8.17 -3.34 -12.45
CA HIS A 103 -7.39 -4.56 -12.30
C HIS A 103 -7.73 -5.31 -11.02
N VAL A 104 -8.04 -4.59 -9.92
CA VAL A 104 -8.50 -5.20 -8.67
C VAL A 104 -9.72 -6.08 -8.94
N LEU A 105 -10.70 -5.54 -9.67
CA LEU A 105 -11.95 -6.26 -9.94
C LEU A 105 -11.75 -7.42 -10.91
N LYS A 106 -10.75 -7.32 -11.80
CA LYS A 106 -10.39 -8.46 -12.66
C LYS A 106 -9.75 -9.59 -11.86
N LEU A 107 -8.88 -9.25 -10.90
CA LEU A 107 -8.22 -10.25 -10.07
C LEU A 107 -9.19 -10.91 -9.12
N ASN A 108 -10.12 -10.13 -8.56
CA ASN A 108 -11.09 -10.65 -7.61
C ASN A 108 -12.38 -9.80 -7.64
N PRO A 109 -13.40 -10.23 -8.43
CA PRO A 109 -14.69 -9.51 -8.47
C PRO A 109 -15.36 -9.44 -7.09
N ALA A 110 -15.05 -10.36 -6.19
CA ALA A 110 -15.60 -10.44 -4.84
C ALA A 110 -14.65 -9.84 -3.79
N PHE A 111 -13.73 -8.97 -4.23
CA PHE A 111 -12.81 -8.29 -3.30
C PHE A 111 -13.61 -7.60 -2.19
N PRO A 112 -13.20 -7.71 -0.91
CA PRO A 112 -13.98 -7.14 0.19
C PRO A 112 -14.31 -5.66 0.05
N ALA A 113 -13.43 -4.86 -0.54
CA ALA A 113 -13.68 -3.44 -0.78
C ALA A 113 -14.18 -3.16 -2.21
N ALA A 114 -14.76 -4.15 -2.89
CA ALA A 114 -15.22 -3.99 -4.28
C ALA A 114 -16.22 -2.82 -4.44
N ALA A 115 -17.10 -2.62 -3.46
CA ALA A 115 -18.03 -1.49 -3.51
C ALA A 115 -17.30 -0.16 -3.48
N ASP A 116 -16.26 -0.05 -2.66
CA ASP A 116 -15.43 1.17 -2.61
C ASP A 116 -14.68 1.38 -3.92
N VAL A 117 -14.17 0.29 -4.52
CA VAL A 117 -13.50 0.35 -5.82
C VAL A 117 -14.46 0.88 -6.89
N ARG A 118 -15.68 0.36 -6.93
CA ARG A 118 -16.68 0.79 -7.92
C ARG A 118 -17.07 2.25 -7.73
N ARG A 119 -17.20 2.70 -6.47
CA ARG A 119 -17.49 4.11 -6.18
C ARG A 119 -16.35 5.02 -6.65
N ALA A 120 -15.11 4.60 -6.41
CA ALA A 120 -13.95 5.37 -6.86
C ALA A 120 -13.90 5.44 -8.39
N LEU A 121 -14.17 4.33 -9.07
CA LEU A 121 -14.23 4.31 -10.54
C LEU A 121 -15.32 5.24 -11.08
N ALA A 122 -16.48 5.25 -10.45
CA ALA A 122 -17.59 6.14 -10.84
C ALA A 122 -17.17 7.61 -10.68
N THR A 123 -16.44 7.94 -9.64
CA THR A 123 -15.93 9.30 -9.41
C THR A 123 -14.95 9.72 -10.51
N ILE A 124 -14.07 8.80 -10.94
CA ILE A 124 -13.09 9.07 -12.00
C ILE A 124 -13.81 9.33 -13.34
N GLU A 125 -14.84 8.56 -13.63
CA GLU A 125 -15.59 8.65 -14.88
C GLU A 125 -16.55 9.84 -14.90
N GLY A 126 -16.98 10.27 -13.72
CA GLY A 126 -17.85 11.44 -13.58
C GLY A 126 -17.07 12.73 -13.74
#